data_a07f9f06224947840321eb39c236016f
#
_entry.id   a07f9f06224947840321eb39c236016f
#
_cell.length_a   1.000
_cell.length_b   1.000
_cell.length_c   1.000
_cell.angle_alpha   90.00
_cell.angle_beta   90.00
_cell.angle_gamma   90.00
#
_symmetry.space_group_name_H-M   'P 1'
#
loop_
_entity.id
_entity.type
_entity.pdbx_description
1 polymer ?
#
loop_
_entity_poly.entity_id
_entity_poly.type
_entity_poly.pdbx_seq_one_letter_code
_entity_poly.pdbx_strand_id
1 'polypeptide(L)'
;YPKTALEDICGVAEEQVNKDRLYRALDHLLPHKAALEAHLKSRIGRLFDEPFDILLYDLTSTYFEGLGEANPQARRGYSRDHRPDCVQVVIGLVVTKSGLPLGYEVFAGNQAEPPTLEDMMAKMETLYGKASRIWVFDRGVASERNLEALRKAGGLFLVGTPRTLLRKVEAQLLEENWTKVREGIEVKRVAS
;
A
#
# COMPACT_ATOMS: atom_id res chain seq x y z
N TYR A 1 -3.07 23.84 13.91
CA TYR A 1 -3.60 25.09 13.37
C TYR A 1 -3.16 26.29 14.24
N PRO A 2 -3.38 26.28 15.56
CA PRO A 2 -2.78 27.27 16.43
C PRO A 2 -1.26 27.32 16.26
N LYS A 3 -0.68 28.52 16.28
CA LYS A 3 0.77 28.75 16.09
C LYS A 3 1.32 28.43 14.68
N THR A 4 0.47 28.42 13.66
CA THR A 4 0.87 28.31 12.25
C THR A 4 0.33 29.48 11.45
N ALA A 5 0.90 29.74 10.26
CA ALA A 5 0.38 30.76 9.32
C ALA A 5 -0.85 30.26 8.53
N LEU A 6 -1.46 29.15 8.90
CA LEU A 6 -2.57 28.58 8.12
C LEU A 6 -3.84 29.43 8.20
N GLU A 7 -4.06 30.17 9.28
CA GLU A 7 -5.18 31.12 9.38
C GLU A 7 -5.10 32.18 8.30
N ASP A 8 -3.93 32.80 8.13
CA ASP A 8 -3.70 33.85 7.13
C ASP A 8 -3.75 33.27 5.71
N ILE A 9 -3.17 32.09 5.49
CA ILE A 9 -3.10 31.45 4.16
C ILE A 9 -4.48 30.95 3.71
N CYS A 10 -5.26 30.36 4.62
CA CYS A 10 -6.55 29.75 4.28
C CYS A 10 -7.73 30.71 4.48
N GLY A 11 -7.55 31.85 5.12
CA GLY A 11 -8.62 32.79 5.47
C GLY A 11 -9.68 32.18 6.41
N VAL A 12 -9.28 31.22 7.25
CA VAL A 12 -10.18 30.51 8.16
C VAL A 12 -9.73 30.76 9.58
N ALA A 13 -10.54 31.46 10.38
CA ALA A 13 -10.22 31.78 11.77
C ALA A 13 -10.12 30.52 12.64
N GLU A 14 -9.22 30.55 13.63
CA GLU A 14 -8.92 29.40 14.49
C GLU A 14 -10.19 28.83 15.15
N GLU A 15 -11.10 29.68 15.62
CA GLU A 15 -12.36 29.29 16.27
C GLU A 15 -13.28 28.49 15.37
N GLN A 16 -13.11 28.62 14.05
CA GLN A 16 -13.86 27.86 13.05
C GLN A 16 -13.30 26.48 12.81
N VAL A 17 -12.07 26.19 13.28
CA VAL A 17 -11.41 24.89 13.08
C VAL A 17 -11.71 23.98 14.27
N ASN A 18 -12.69 23.11 14.10
CA ASN A 18 -13.06 22.10 15.07
C ASN A 18 -13.13 20.71 14.43
N LYS A 19 -13.20 19.66 15.26
CA LYS A 19 -13.21 18.28 14.79
C LYS A 19 -14.32 17.99 13.75
N ASP A 20 -15.52 18.49 14.00
CA ASP A 20 -16.68 18.21 13.15
C ASP A 20 -16.53 18.86 11.77
N ARG A 21 -15.96 20.06 11.72
CA ARG A 21 -15.64 20.72 10.45
C ARG A 21 -14.56 19.99 9.68
N LEU A 22 -13.54 19.47 10.36
CA LEU A 22 -12.50 18.66 9.73
C LEU A 22 -13.05 17.37 9.15
N TYR A 23 -13.90 16.64 9.88
CA TYR A 23 -14.56 15.43 9.37
C TYR A 23 -15.45 15.76 8.16
N ARG A 24 -16.27 16.81 8.23
CA ARG A 24 -17.10 17.23 7.08
C ARG A 24 -16.25 17.63 5.87
N ALA A 25 -15.09 18.23 6.05
CA ALA A 25 -14.18 18.53 4.95
C ALA A 25 -13.69 17.24 4.26
N LEU A 26 -13.42 16.17 5.02
CA LEU A 26 -13.08 14.86 4.46
C LEU A 26 -14.25 14.25 3.66
N ASP A 27 -15.49 14.39 4.17
CA ASP A 27 -16.69 13.94 3.45
C ASP A 27 -16.86 14.67 2.11
N HIS A 28 -16.51 15.95 2.04
CA HIS A 28 -16.49 16.71 0.77
C HIS A 28 -15.37 16.26 -0.16
N LEU A 29 -14.22 15.80 0.35
CA LEU A 29 -13.11 15.33 -0.48
C LEU A 29 -13.36 13.92 -1.05
N LEU A 30 -14.04 13.06 -0.33
CA LEU A 30 -14.23 11.66 -0.67
C LEU A 30 -14.80 11.42 -2.09
N PRO A 31 -15.85 12.16 -2.56
CA PRO A 31 -16.36 12.02 -3.92
C PRO A 31 -15.34 12.39 -5.01
N HIS A 32 -14.33 13.17 -4.66
CA HIS A 32 -13.29 13.65 -5.57
C HIS A 32 -11.99 12.84 -5.49
N LYS A 33 -11.97 11.71 -4.74
CA LYS A 33 -10.78 10.89 -4.52
C LYS A 33 -10.04 10.56 -5.82
N ALA A 34 -10.73 10.02 -6.82
CA ALA A 34 -10.11 9.63 -8.09
C ALA A 34 -9.50 10.83 -8.85
N ALA A 35 -10.19 11.96 -8.87
CA ALA A 35 -9.70 13.19 -9.51
C ALA A 35 -8.49 13.75 -8.76
N LEU A 36 -8.50 13.69 -7.42
CA LEU A 36 -7.38 14.12 -6.57
C LEU A 36 -6.15 13.24 -6.80
N GLU A 37 -6.32 11.91 -6.80
CA GLU A 37 -5.24 10.95 -7.07
C GLU A 37 -4.63 11.19 -8.46
N ALA A 38 -5.45 11.39 -9.50
CA ALA A 38 -4.97 11.71 -10.85
C ALA A 38 -4.22 13.05 -10.92
N HIS A 39 -4.70 14.06 -10.20
CA HIS A 39 -4.05 15.37 -10.13
C HIS A 39 -2.68 15.26 -9.43
N LEU A 40 -2.62 14.62 -8.27
CA LEU A 40 -1.38 14.41 -7.52
C LEU A 40 -0.35 13.63 -8.34
N LYS A 41 -0.76 12.55 -9.02
CA LYS A 41 0.07 11.83 -9.98
C LYS A 41 0.73 12.76 -11.00
N SER A 42 -0.08 13.57 -11.67
CA SER A 42 0.40 14.50 -12.71
C SER A 42 1.38 15.53 -12.14
N ARG A 43 1.15 15.99 -10.91
CA ARG A 43 2.02 16.96 -10.24
C ARG A 43 3.31 16.33 -9.76
N ILE A 44 3.25 15.15 -9.12
CA ILE A 44 4.42 14.42 -8.64
C ILE A 44 5.36 14.09 -9.80
N GLY A 45 4.84 13.53 -10.90
CA GLY A 45 5.67 13.20 -12.07
C GLY A 45 6.40 14.40 -12.66
N ARG A 46 5.76 15.59 -12.68
CA ARG A 46 6.37 16.81 -13.21
C ARG A 46 7.34 17.51 -12.25
N LEU A 47 7.04 17.48 -10.94
CA LEU A 47 7.84 18.20 -9.94
C LEU A 47 9.08 17.45 -9.50
N PHE A 48 9.01 16.12 -9.46
CA PHE A 48 10.06 15.28 -8.87
C PHE A 48 10.74 14.36 -9.88
N ASP A 49 10.30 14.38 -11.16
CA ASP A 49 10.77 13.45 -12.20
C ASP A 49 10.78 11.99 -11.70
N GLU A 50 9.72 11.64 -10.93
CA GLU A 50 9.64 10.37 -10.22
C GLU A 50 9.30 9.24 -11.18
N PRO A 51 10.16 8.23 -11.31
CA PRO A 51 9.85 7.05 -12.09
C PRO A 51 8.81 6.19 -11.37
N PHE A 52 7.84 5.66 -12.12
CA PHE A 52 6.80 4.75 -11.62
C PHE A 52 7.10 3.29 -12.00
N ASP A 53 8.36 2.95 -12.11
CA ASP A 53 8.86 1.62 -12.48
C ASP A 53 8.91 0.65 -11.29
N ILE A 54 9.08 1.16 -10.09
CA ILE A 54 9.09 0.39 -8.84
C ILE A 54 7.94 0.87 -7.95
N LEU A 55 7.06 -0.04 -7.58
CA LEU A 55 5.92 0.21 -6.70
C LEU A 55 6.05 -0.61 -5.43
N LEU A 56 6.01 0.06 -4.29
CA LEU A 56 5.97 -0.59 -2.99
C LEU A 56 4.51 -0.68 -2.54
N TYR A 57 4.07 -1.88 -2.19
CA TYR A 57 2.73 -2.14 -1.71
C TYR A 57 2.76 -2.74 -0.31
N ASP A 58 1.96 -2.17 0.58
CA ASP A 58 1.78 -2.69 1.93
C ASP A 58 0.34 -2.60 2.38
N LEU A 59 -0.02 -3.49 3.30
CA LEU A 59 -1.31 -3.54 3.95
C LEU A 59 -1.15 -3.19 5.43
N THR A 60 -2.02 -2.32 5.90
CA THR A 60 -2.18 -2.05 7.33
C THR A 60 -3.64 -2.16 7.71
N SER A 61 -3.94 -2.20 9.00
CA SER A 61 -5.31 -2.12 9.51
C SER A 61 -5.43 -0.96 10.49
N THR A 62 -6.62 -0.41 10.59
CA THR A 62 -6.98 0.52 11.65
C THR A 62 -8.31 0.10 12.25
N TYR A 63 -8.42 0.19 13.57
CA TYR A 63 -9.61 -0.20 14.30
C TYR A 63 -10.44 1.00 14.74
N PHE A 64 -11.70 0.76 15.05
CA PHE A 64 -12.63 1.74 15.58
C PHE A 64 -12.93 1.39 17.05
N GLU A 65 -12.78 2.35 17.94
CA GLU A 65 -13.14 2.20 19.36
C GLU A 65 -14.66 2.24 19.61
N GLY A 66 -15.46 2.29 18.56
CA GLY A 66 -16.92 2.24 18.59
C GLY A 66 -17.45 1.06 17.79
N LEU A 67 -18.77 0.96 17.69
CA LEU A 67 -19.43 -0.15 17.00
C LEU A 67 -19.23 -0.13 15.48
N GLY A 68 -18.95 1.02 14.90
CA GLY A 68 -18.69 1.18 13.46
C GLY A 68 -19.89 0.78 12.56
N GLU A 69 -21.11 0.74 13.10
CA GLU A 69 -22.31 0.20 12.42
C GLU A 69 -22.62 0.90 11.10
N ALA A 70 -22.35 2.20 11.03
CA ALA A 70 -22.60 2.98 9.82
C ALA A 70 -21.57 2.70 8.69
N ASN A 71 -20.47 2.01 8.99
CA ASN A 71 -19.45 1.68 8.00
C ASN A 71 -19.56 0.20 7.57
N PRO A 72 -20.04 -0.09 6.35
CA PRO A 72 -20.20 -1.46 5.86
C PRO A 72 -18.89 -2.23 5.73
N GLN A 73 -17.75 -1.54 5.69
CA GLN A 73 -16.42 -2.15 5.63
C GLN A 73 -15.85 -2.46 7.02
N ALA A 74 -16.40 -1.85 8.08
CA ALA A 74 -15.96 -2.13 9.44
C ALA A 74 -16.37 -3.57 9.84
N ARG A 75 -15.40 -4.44 9.96
CA ARG A 75 -15.58 -5.86 10.29
C ARG A 75 -14.51 -6.30 11.28
N ARG A 76 -14.83 -7.31 12.10
CA ARG A 76 -13.82 -7.99 12.92
C ARG A 76 -12.96 -8.88 12.05
N GLY A 77 -11.64 -8.80 12.23
CA GLY A 77 -10.67 -9.55 11.47
C GLY A 77 -9.37 -9.74 12.26
N TYR A 78 -8.32 -10.13 11.57
CA TYR A 78 -6.99 -10.22 12.19
C TYR A 78 -6.50 -8.82 12.54
N SER A 79 -6.41 -8.50 13.83
CA SER A 79 -5.95 -7.20 14.30
C SER A 79 -4.44 -7.21 14.52
N ARG A 80 -3.72 -6.40 13.75
CA ARG A 80 -2.28 -6.16 13.95
C ARG A 80 -2.01 -5.38 15.23
N ASP A 81 -2.99 -4.58 15.68
CA ASP A 81 -2.91 -3.76 16.91
C ASP A 81 -3.34 -4.52 18.17
N HIS A 82 -3.54 -5.86 18.06
CA HIS A 82 -3.99 -6.71 19.17
C HIS A 82 -5.33 -6.27 19.80
N ARG A 83 -6.24 -5.72 18.98
CA ARG A 83 -7.59 -5.30 19.36
C ARG A 83 -8.67 -6.15 18.67
N PRO A 84 -8.73 -7.47 18.96
CA PRO A 84 -9.73 -8.36 18.36
C PRO A 84 -11.17 -8.04 18.81
N ASP A 85 -11.31 -7.27 19.87
CA ASP A 85 -12.58 -6.73 20.40
C ASP A 85 -13.18 -5.65 19.50
N CYS A 86 -12.39 -4.97 18.69
CA CYS A 86 -12.79 -3.87 17.84
C CYS A 86 -13.07 -4.32 16.39
N VAL A 87 -13.99 -3.61 15.72
CA VAL A 87 -14.11 -3.68 14.26
C VAL A 87 -13.00 -2.84 13.63
N GLN A 88 -12.58 -3.22 12.45
CA GLN A 88 -11.46 -2.59 11.74
C GLN A 88 -11.74 -2.48 10.25
N VAL A 89 -10.92 -1.73 9.54
CA VAL A 89 -10.77 -1.76 8.08
C VAL A 89 -9.33 -2.08 7.73
N VAL A 90 -9.12 -2.65 6.56
CA VAL A 90 -7.79 -2.89 6.01
C VAL A 90 -7.51 -1.81 4.96
N ILE A 91 -6.32 -1.24 4.97
CA ILE A 91 -5.88 -0.19 4.06
C ILE A 91 -4.71 -0.72 3.24
N GLY A 92 -4.87 -0.77 1.93
CA GLY A 92 -3.78 -1.03 1.00
C GLY A 92 -3.23 0.28 0.47
N LEU A 93 -1.91 0.48 0.56
CA LEU A 93 -1.22 1.68 0.11
C LEU A 93 -0.16 1.31 -0.91
N VAL A 94 -0.12 2.06 -2.02
CA VAL A 94 0.97 1.99 -3.00
C VAL A 94 1.76 3.28 -2.96
N VAL A 95 3.08 3.14 -2.85
CA VAL A 95 4.01 4.28 -2.88
C VAL A 95 5.11 4.04 -3.92
N THR A 96 5.75 5.13 -4.35
CA THR A 96 6.95 5.07 -5.18
C THR A 96 8.15 4.59 -4.37
N LYS A 97 9.27 4.33 -5.04
CA LYS A 97 10.56 4.02 -4.42
C LYS A 97 11.03 5.10 -3.42
N SER A 98 10.71 6.36 -3.68
CA SER A 98 11.03 7.50 -2.80
C SER A 98 10.02 7.70 -1.66
N GLY A 99 8.96 6.86 -1.58
CA GLY A 99 7.94 6.92 -0.54
C GLY A 99 6.76 7.85 -0.84
N LEU A 100 6.65 8.37 -2.06
CA LEU A 100 5.50 9.21 -2.43
C LEU A 100 4.25 8.36 -2.65
N PRO A 101 3.10 8.67 -2.02
CA PRO A 101 1.87 7.91 -2.18
C PRO A 101 1.27 8.10 -3.57
N LEU A 102 0.91 6.99 -4.21
CA LEU A 102 0.31 6.96 -5.54
C LEU A 102 -1.19 6.64 -5.51
N GLY A 103 -1.60 5.84 -4.55
CA GLY A 103 -2.99 5.46 -4.39
C GLY A 103 -3.20 4.57 -3.19
N TYR A 104 -4.43 4.54 -2.71
CA TYR A 104 -4.83 3.68 -1.61
C TYR A 104 -6.21 3.10 -1.86
N GLU A 105 -6.48 1.96 -1.24
CA GLU A 105 -7.81 1.38 -1.15
C GLU A 105 -8.13 0.96 0.28
N VAL A 106 -9.42 1.05 0.61
CA VAL A 106 -9.93 0.59 1.90
C VAL A 106 -10.77 -0.66 1.66
N PHE A 107 -10.40 -1.72 2.35
CA PHE A 107 -11.05 -3.03 2.27
C PHE A 107 -11.78 -3.35 3.56
N ALA A 108 -12.71 -4.30 3.49
CA ALA A 108 -13.40 -4.78 4.67
C ALA A 108 -12.40 -5.35 5.70
N GLY A 109 -12.66 -5.10 6.98
CA GLY A 109 -11.73 -5.46 8.06
C GLY A 109 -11.46 -6.96 8.22
N ASN A 110 -12.32 -7.82 7.65
CA ASN A 110 -12.11 -9.26 7.56
C ASN A 110 -11.54 -9.73 6.22
N GLN A 111 -11.12 -8.79 5.36
CA GLN A 111 -10.53 -9.12 4.07
C GLN A 111 -9.19 -9.81 4.27
N ALA A 112 -8.99 -10.94 3.59
CA ALA A 112 -7.71 -11.61 3.55
C ALA A 112 -6.71 -10.81 2.68
N GLU A 113 -5.43 -10.82 3.06
CA GLU A 113 -4.37 -10.09 2.34
C GLU A 113 -4.26 -10.46 0.83
N PRO A 114 -4.32 -11.74 0.44
CA PRO A 114 -4.09 -12.12 -0.95
C PRO A 114 -4.99 -11.47 -2.01
N PRO A 115 -6.32 -11.37 -1.85
CA PRO A 115 -7.17 -10.77 -2.88
C PRO A 115 -6.93 -9.28 -3.12
N THR A 116 -6.40 -8.56 -2.12
CA THR A 116 -6.22 -7.11 -2.19
C THR A 116 -5.15 -6.68 -3.20
N LEU A 117 -4.18 -7.54 -3.51
CA LEU A 117 -3.13 -7.23 -4.49
C LEU A 117 -3.70 -7.15 -5.91
N GLU A 118 -4.57 -8.07 -6.30
CA GLU A 118 -5.20 -8.07 -7.64
C GLU A 118 -6.01 -6.79 -7.86
N ASP A 119 -6.79 -6.38 -6.86
CA ASP A 119 -7.58 -5.14 -6.91
C ASP A 119 -6.69 -3.90 -7.04
N MET A 120 -5.59 -3.88 -6.29
CA MET A 120 -4.63 -2.78 -6.33
C MET A 120 -3.87 -2.73 -7.66
N MET A 121 -3.49 -3.87 -8.22
CA MET A 121 -2.87 -3.94 -9.55
C MET A 121 -3.80 -3.38 -10.62
N ALA A 122 -5.06 -3.80 -10.63
CA ALA A 122 -6.07 -3.31 -11.57
C ALA A 122 -6.27 -1.79 -11.45
N LYS A 123 -6.29 -1.27 -10.22
CA LYS A 123 -6.33 0.18 -9.95
C LYS A 123 -5.09 0.88 -10.52
N MET A 124 -3.90 0.37 -10.26
CA MET A 124 -2.66 0.98 -10.76
C MET A 124 -2.59 0.94 -12.29
N GLU A 125 -3.06 -0.13 -12.95
CA GLU A 125 -3.17 -0.17 -14.40
C GLU A 125 -4.16 0.86 -14.95
N THR A 126 -5.28 1.06 -14.28
CA THR A 126 -6.28 2.07 -14.65
C THR A 126 -5.72 3.49 -14.52
N LEU A 127 -5.02 3.79 -13.43
CA LEU A 127 -4.48 5.12 -13.15
C LEU A 127 -3.22 5.44 -13.95
N TYR A 128 -2.34 4.47 -14.15
CA TYR A 128 -0.98 4.66 -14.66
C TYR A 128 -0.70 3.94 -15.99
N GLY A 129 -1.72 3.26 -16.54
CA GLY A 129 -1.59 2.45 -17.75
C GLY A 129 -0.85 1.14 -17.52
N LYS A 130 -0.90 0.26 -18.52
CA LYS A 130 -0.11 -0.97 -18.51
C LYS A 130 1.37 -0.64 -18.69
N ALA A 131 2.20 -1.09 -17.78
CA ALA A 131 3.65 -0.99 -17.87
C ALA A 131 4.30 -2.17 -17.14
N SER A 132 5.50 -2.52 -17.57
CA SER A 132 6.33 -3.50 -16.85
C SER A 132 6.84 -2.81 -15.59
N ARG A 133 6.20 -3.07 -14.46
CA ARG A 133 6.55 -2.51 -13.16
C ARG A 133 7.10 -3.59 -12.25
N ILE A 134 7.99 -3.21 -11.36
CA ILE A 134 8.51 -4.06 -10.30
C ILE A 134 7.66 -3.81 -9.05
N TRP A 135 6.90 -4.81 -8.63
CA TRP A 135 6.15 -4.78 -7.40
C TRP A 135 7.00 -5.24 -6.23
N VAL A 136 7.05 -4.46 -5.18
CA VAL A 136 7.76 -4.79 -3.94
C VAL A 136 6.75 -4.89 -2.80
N PHE A 137 6.69 -6.03 -2.13
CA PHE A 137 5.77 -6.24 -1.02
C PHE A 137 6.30 -7.27 -0.02
N ASP A 138 5.74 -7.25 1.19
CA ASP A 138 6.14 -8.15 2.26
C ASP A 138 5.60 -9.57 2.03
N ARG A 139 6.19 -10.51 2.76
CA ARG A 139 5.85 -11.95 2.75
C ARG A 139 4.37 -12.24 3.03
N GLY A 140 3.67 -11.40 3.79
CA GLY A 140 2.24 -11.56 4.09
C GLY A 140 1.37 -11.56 2.83
N VAL A 141 1.75 -10.76 1.83
CA VAL A 141 1.06 -10.66 0.54
C VAL A 141 1.55 -11.72 -0.46
N ALA A 142 2.67 -12.40 -0.18
CA ALA A 142 3.33 -13.37 -1.05
C ALA A 142 2.64 -14.75 -1.02
N SER A 143 1.44 -14.86 -1.56
CA SER A 143 0.81 -16.16 -1.82
C SER A 143 1.11 -16.66 -3.24
N GLU A 144 1.09 -17.98 -3.45
CA GLU A 144 1.27 -18.58 -4.79
C GLU A 144 0.29 -17.96 -5.79
N ARG A 145 -0.97 -17.79 -5.40
CA ARG A 145 -2.01 -17.14 -6.22
C ARG A 145 -1.61 -15.73 -6.66
N ASN A 146 -1.11 -14.90 -5.75
CA ASN A 146 -0.69 -13.53 -6.05
C ASN A 146 0.51 -13.50 -6.98
N LEU A 147 1.49 -14.39 -6.76
CA LEU A 147 2.66 -14.50 -7.63
C LEU A 147 2.28 -14.97 -9.03
N GLU A 148 1.35 -15.92 -9.16
CA GLU A 148 0.81 -16.32 -10.46
C GLU A 148 0.04 -15.20 -11.16
N ALA A 149 -0.78 -14.42 -10.43
CA ALA A 149 -1.50 -13.29 -10.99
C ALA A 149 -0.52 -12.24 -11.55
N LEU A 150 0.55 -11.92 -10.81
CA LEU A 150 1.62 -11.03 -11.27
C LEU A 150 2.33 -11.56 -12.53
N ARG A 151 2.70 -12.85 -12.55
CA ARG A 151 3.33 -13.47 -13.72
C ARG A 151 2.42 -13.42 -14.95
N LYS A 152 1.13 -13.72 -14.78
CA LYS A 152 0.12 -13.66 -15.88
C LYS A 152 -0.06 -12.23 -16.41
N ALA A 153 0.04 -11.22 -15.54
CA ALA A 153 0.00 -9.81 -15.92
C ALA A 153 1.31 -9.31 -16.56
N GLY A 154 2.36 -10.15 -16.63
CA GLY A 154 3.68 -9.75 -17.12
C GLY A 154 4.43 -8.84 -16.16
N GLY A 155 4.01 -8.74 -14.89
CA GLY A 155 4.64 -7.95 -13.86
C GLY A 155 5.90 -8.62 -13.29
N LEU A 156 6.88 -7.81 -12.94
CA LEU A 156 8.03 -8.23 -12.15
C LEU A 156 7.75 -8.01 -10.67
N PHE A 157 8.38 -8.78 -9.79
CA PHE A 157 8.20 -8.59 -8.36
C PHE A 157 9.46 -8.91 -7.54
N LEU A 158 9.57 -8.24 -6.42
CA LEU A 158 10.51 -8.51 -5.34
C LEU A 158 9.72 -8.69 -4.05
N VAL A 159 9.84 -9.85 -3.42
CA VAL A 159 9.01 -10.21 -2.28
C VAL A 159 9.80 -10.94 -1.19
N GLY A 160 9.44 -10.66 0.06
CA GLY A 160 9.92 -11.45 1.19
C GLY A 160 9.41 -12.89 1.11
N THR A 161 10.31 -13.86 1.08
CA THR A 161 9.93 -15.27 0.93
C THR A 161 9.52 -15.88 2.27
N PRO A 162 8.31 -16.47 2.40
CA PRO A 162 7.93 -17.23 3.58
C PRO A 162 8.91 -18.39 3.85
N ARG A 163 9.18 -18.64 5.14
CA ARG A 163 10.12 -19.71 5.55
C ARG A 163 9.75 -21.09 4.97
N THR A 164 8.48 -21.35 4.77
CA THR A 164 7.99 -22.61 4.18
C THR A 164 8.46 -22.82 2.74
N LEU A 165 8.58 -21.73 1.98
CA LEU A 165 9.09 -21.76 0.60
C LEU A 165 10.62 -21.82 0.56
N LEU A 166 11.31 -21.22 1.52
CA LEU A 166 12.78 -21.28 1.63
C LEU A 166 13.29 -22.72 1.79
N ARG A 167 12.56 -23.59 2.49
CA ARG A 167 12.91 -24.99 2.63
C ARG A 167 13.07 -25.74 1.31
N LYS A 168 12.33 -25.35 0.28
CA LYS A 168 12.41 -25.97 -1.07
C LYS A 168 13.76 -25.72 -1.75
N VAL A 169 14.44 -24.64 -1.39
CA VAL A 169 15.71 -24.21 -1.99
C VAL A 169 16.86 -24.20 -0.98
N GLU A 170 16.65 -24.71 0.22
CA GLU A 170 17.62 -24.68 1.33
C GLU A 170 18.96 -25.29 0.93
N ALA A 171 18.96 -26.45 0.30
CA ALA A 171 20.18 -27.13 -0.15
C ALA A 171 20.99 -26.26 -1.12
N GLN A 172 20.30 -25.57 -2.04
CA GLN A 172 20.93 -24.70 -3.01
C GLN A 172 21.46 -23.40 -2.36
N LEU A 173 20.80 -22.90 -1.31
CA LEU A 173 21.25 -21.72 -0.57
C LEU A 173 22.52 -21.97 0.24
N LEU A 174 22.81 -23.22 0.63
CA LEU A 174 24.01 -23.61 1.36
C LEU A 174 25.27 -23.70 0.48
N GLU A 175 25.12 -23.75 -0.84
CA GLU A 175 26.27 -23.76 -1.73
C GLU A 175 26.98 -22.39 -1.74
N GLU A 176 28.30 -22.37 -1.88
CA GLU A 176 29.13 -21.15 -1.77
C GLU A 176 29.19 -20.27 -3.03
N ASN A 177 28.31 -20.46 -4.02
CA ASN A 177 28.32 -19.72 -5.29
C ASN A 177 27.55 -18.40 -5.24
N TRP A 178 27.80 -17.60 -4.23
CA TRP A 178 27.21 -16.26 -4.08
C TRP A 178 27.97 -15.21 -4.87
N THR A 179 27.24 -14.28 -5.49
CA THR A 179 27.81 -13.15 -6.23
C THR A 179 27.73 -11.89 -5.38
N LYS A 180 28.88 -11.31 -5.04
CA LYS A 180 28.95 -10.03 -4.32
C LYS A 180 28.50 -8.90 -5.25
N VAL A 181 27.49 -8.14 -4.82
CA VAL A 181 26.96 -6.98 -5.56
C VAL A 181 27.50 -5.67 -4.99
N ARG A 182 27.58 -5.57 -3.66
CA ARG A 182 28.18 -4.44 -2.94
C ARG A 182 28.61 -4.90 -1.55
N GLU A 183 29.25 -4.01 -0.80
CA GLU A 183 29.67 -4.31 0.57
C GLU A 183 28.48 -4.76 1.42
N GLY A 184 28.60 -5.92 2.05
CA GLY A 184 27.58 -6.53 2.89
C GLY A 184 26.36 -7.12 2.15
N ILE A 185 26.37 -7.12 0.80
CA ILE A 185 25.27 -7.72 0.02
C ILE A 185 25.82 -8.68 -1.03
N GLU A 186 25.38 -9.92 -0.92
CA GLU A 186 25.61 -10.98 -1.90
C GLU A 186 24.27 -11.49 -2.42
N VAL A 187 24.23 -11.88 -3.68
CA VAL A 187 23.04 -12.44 -4.32
C VAL A 187 23.32 -13.78 -4.95
N LYS A 188 22.30 -14.63 -4.99
CA LYS A 188 22.36 -15.93 -5.64
C LYS A 188 21.07 -16.15 -6.43
N ARG A 189 21.20 -16.61 -7.65
CA ARG A 189 20.05 -17.06 -8.46
C ARG A 189 19.83 -18.55 -8.21
N VAL A 190 18.61 -18.88 -7.85
CA VAL A 190 18.16 -20.26 -7.63
C VAL A 190 17.00 -20.52 -8.56
N ALA A 191 17.05 -21.60 -9.34
CA ALA A 191 15.94 -22.01 -10.16
C ALA A 191 14.80 -22.56 -9.27
N SER A 192 13.58 -22.10 -9.50
CA SER A 192 12.38 -22.54 -8.79
C SER A 192 11.52 -23.44 -9.66
#